data_6ec633be261ad9d08987cdd5e99707e4
#
_entry.id   6ec633be261ad9d08987cdd5e99707e4
#
_cell.length_a   1.000
_cell.length_b   1.000
_cell.length_c   1.000
_cell.angle_alpha   90.00
_cell.angle_beta   90.00
_cell.angle_gamma   90.00
#
_symmetry.space_group_name_H-M   'P 1'
#
loop_
_entity.id
_entity.type
_entity.pdbx_description
1 polymer ?
#
loop_
_entity_poly.entity_id
_entity_poly.type
_entity_poly.pdbx_seq_one_letter_code
_entity_poly.pdbx_strand_id
1 'polypeptide(L)'
;MRILEITSDLDGGGVDRLLYDYCSRMTNDIQFDFVVTSKSEGILEKPLKELGCKIYRISQIREGLQKHNNQLKKILTDNHYDIIHDHSGYKAWCNLRVAKKCGVTARIAHSHQAFMAETTKQKIMRILSTPITKIYSTELFACGNDAAKWMWGEKAFNNGKVYIMKNAIQAERFNFSPEKRERIRCEYNIANKFVIGNVARFSYQKNHEFLINIFAQVKKIRTDAVLMLIGRGELEDTVKAQVETLGLRDSVIFMGVRNDVPDLVNAMDVFALPSRFEGLPVTLVEIQANGLPAVISENVTKEMTISKDFTFIPLTQSTLAWAKAISETQRNESRNLIKNTIYDLNIATNELRTKYLTIVQRKGK
;
A
#
# COMPACT_ATOMS: atom_id res chain seq x y z
N MET A 1 -21.80 -15.06 -5.10
CA MET A 1 -21.06 -14.26 -6.11
C MET A 1 -19.62 -14.73 -6.15
N ARG A 2 -19.03 -14.89 -7.37
CA ARG A 2 -17.61 -15.28 -7.50
C ARG A 2 -16.80 -14.19 -8.20
N ILE A 3 -15.68 -13.83 -7.63
CA ILE A 3 -14.78 -12.78 -8.10
C ILE A 3 -13.40 -13.37 -8.38
N LEU A 4 -12.82 -13.05 -9.53
CA LEU A 4 -11.44 -13.38 -9.86
C LEU A 4 -10.58 -12.12 -9.73
N GLU A 5 -9.71 -12.11 -8.72
CA GLU A 5 -8.71 -11.07 -8.50
C GLU A 5 -7.46 -11.38 -9.34
N ILE A 6 -6.94 -10.40 -10.09
CA ILE A 6 -5.72 -10.56 -10.88
C ILE A 6 -4.64 -9.60 -10.36
N THR A 7 -3.56 -10.16 -9.84
CA THR A 7 -2.41 -9.42 -9.30
C THR A 7 -1.07 -10.00 -9.80
N SER A 8 0.05 -9.33 -9.53
CA SER A 8 1.37 -9.82 -9.90
C SER A 8 1.85 -10.97 -9.01
N ASP A 9 1.68 -10.80 -7.72
CA ASP A 9 2.14 -11.73 -6.67
C ASP A 9 1.27 -11.58 -5.41
N LEU A 10 1.59 -12.34 -4.36
CA LEU A 10 0.95 -12.30 -3.05
C LEU A 10 2.01 -12.31 -1.93
N ASP A 11 3.12 -11.58 -2.13
CA ASP A 11 4.27 -11.54 -1.23
C ASP A 11 4.09 -10.64 0.00
N GLY A 12 2.90 -10.07 0.19
CA GLY A 12 2.57 -9.24 1.35
C GLY A 12 2.92 -7.77 1.17
N GLY A 13 3.13 -7.32 -0.06
CA GLY A 13 3.17 -5.90 -0.41
C GLY A 13 1.87 -5.17 -0.07
N GLY A 14 1.87 -3.84 -0.15
CA GLY A 14 0.70 -3.04 0.25
C GLY A 14 -0.60 -3.43 -0.45
N VAL A 15 -0.55 -3.74 -1.75
CA VAL A 15 -1.72 -4.18 -2.53
C VAL A 15 -2.16 -5.59 -2.10
N ASP A 16 -1.22 -6.51 -1.94
CA ASP A 16 -1.52 -7.90 -1.61
C ASP A 16 -2.14 -8.01 -0.22
N ARG A 17 -1.61 -7.24 0.74
CA ARG A 17 -2.15 -7.15 2.08
C ARG A 17 -3.55 -6.56 2.09
N LEU A 18 -3.76 -5.49 1.31
CA LEU A 18 -5.08 -4.88 1.12
C LEU A 18 -6.10 -5.91 0.59
N LEU A 19 -5.73 -6.67 -0.45
CA LEU A 19 -6.59 -7.71 -1.02
C LEU A 19 -6.94 -8.78 0.01
N TYR A 20 -5.93 -9.29 0.73
CA TYR A 20 -6.15 -10.26 1.80
C TYR A 20 -7.12 -9.73 2.86
N ASP A 21 -6.88 -8.49 3.34
CA ASP A 21 -7.66 -7.88 4.41
C ASP A 21 -9.13 -7.66 4.00
N TYR A 22 -9.38 -7.25 2.75
CA TYR A 22 -10.75 -7.10 2.22
C TYR A 22 -11.40 -8.45 1.94
N CYS A 23 -10.72 -9.35 1.24
CA CYS A 23 -11.30 -10.65 0.87
C CYS A 23 -11.64 -11.49 2.09
N SER A 24 -10.76 -11.53 3.11
CA SER A 24 -10.98 -12.32 4.33
C SER A 24 -12.26 -11.96 5.11
N ARG A 25 -12.76 -10.71 4.92
CA ARG A 25 -13.99 -10.24 5.58
C ARG A 25 -15.26 -10.46 4.77
N MET A 26 -15.14 -10.88 3.53
CA MET A 26 -16.29 -11.03 2.62
C MET A 26 -16.56 -12.50 2.23
N THR A 27 -15.83 -13.46 2.77
CA THR A 27 -15.90 -14.89 2.40
C THR A 27 -17.25 -15.55 2.66
N ASN A 28 -18.09 -14.97 3.52
CA ASN A 28 -19.44 -15.49 3.77
C ASN A 28 -20.38 -15.37 2.56
N ASP A 29 -20.21 -14.31 1.76
CA ASP A 29 -21.13 -13.98 0.66
C ASP A 29 -20.45 -14.02 -0.71
N ILE A 30 -19.12 -13.91 -0.73
CA ILE A 30 -18.33 -13.77 -1.94
C ILE A 30 -17.19 -14.78 -1.94
N GLN A 31 -17.17 -15.62 -2.97
CA GLN A 31 -16.02 -16.49 -3.25
C GLN A 31 -14.99 -15.70 -4.05
N PHE A 32 -13.81 -15.59 -3.49
CA PHE A 32 -12.65 -15.01 -4.18
C PHE A 32 -11.72 -16.10 -4.66
N ASP A 33 -11.24 -15.95 -5.89
CA ASP A 33 -10.14 -16.72 -6.44
C ASP A 33 -9.09 -15.74 -7.00
N PHE A 34 -7.85 -16.18 -7.12
CA PHE A 34 -6.73 -15.31 -7.51
C PHE A 34 -6.00 -15.85 -8.73
N VAL A 35 -5.60 -14.95 -9.61
CA VAL A 35 -4.62 -15.20 -10.66
C VAL A 35 -3.36 -14.41 -10.32
N VAL A 36 -2.22 -15.09 -10.24
CA VAL A 36 -0.90 -14.50 -10.02
C VAL A 36 0.04 -14.82 -11.17
N THR A 37 1.02 -13.93 -11.40
CA THR A 37 2.04 -14.10 -12.45
C THR A 37 3.45 -14.30 -11.88
N SER A 38 3.61 -14.29 -10.55
CA SER A 38 4.85 -14.65 -9.86
C SER A 38 5.20 -16.13 -10.09
N LYS A 39 6.51 -16.46 -10.07
CA LYS A 39 6.98 -17.84 -10.19
C LYS A 39 7.03 -18.56 -8.84
N SER A 40 7.29 -17.81 -7.77
CA SER A 40 7.33 -18.30 -6.39
C SER A 40 5.96 -18.19 -5.71
N GLU A 41 5.76 -19.00 -4.69
CA GLU A 41 4.61 -18.90 -3.80
C GLU A 41 4.82 -17.71 -2.85
N GLY A 42 3.79 -16.86 -2.78
CA GLY A 42 3.80 -15.69 -1.90
C GLY A 42 3.31 -16.03 -0.49
N ILE A 43 3.74 -15.24 0.50
CA ILE A 43 3.43 -15.48 1.93
C ILE A 43 1.95 -15.43 2.26
N LEU A 44 1.13 -14.74 1.45
CA LEU A 44 -0.33 -14.63 1.63
C LEU A 44 -1.11 -15.75 0.91
N GLU A 45 -0.46 -16.59 0.10
CA GLU A 45 -1.17 -17.67 -0.62
C GLU A 45 -1.73 -18.71 0.34
N LYS A 46 -0.94 -19.14 1.35
CA LYS A 46 -1.41 -20.12 2.33
C LYS A 46 -2.62 -19.60 3.12
N PRO A 47 -2.59 -18.39 3.72
CA PRO A 47 -3.77 -17.84 4.39
C PRO A 47 -5.01 -17.72 3.49
N LEU A 48 -4.84 -17.34 2.21
CA LEU A 48 -5.95 -17.25 1.27
C LEU A 48 -6.55 -18.63 0.92
N LYS A 49 -5.70 -19.64 0.75
CA LYS A 49 -6.14 -21.04 0.55
C LYS A 49 -6.94 -21.57 1.75
N GLU A 50 -6.53 -21.23 2.97
CA GLU A 50 -7.25 -21.56 4.21
C GLU A 50 -8.63 -20.90 4.28
N LEU A 51 -8.81 -19.73 3.63
CA LEU A 51 -10.11 -19.08 3.45
C LEU A 51 -10.95 -19.68 2.29
N GLY A 52 -10.47 -20.74 1.63
CA GLY A 52 -11.15 -21.40 0.52
C GLY A 52 -10.90 -20.78 -0.86
N CYS A 53 -9.99 -19.80 -0.98
CA CYS A 53 -9.64 -19.22 -2.26
C CYS A 53 -8.80 -20.16 -3.11
N LYS A 54 -9.08 -20.24 -4.42
CA LYS A 54 -8.20 -20.89 -5.39
C LYS A 54 -7.18 -19.89 -5.93
N ILE A 55 -5.93 -20.33 -6.08
CA ILE A 55 -4.85 -19.51 -6.61
C ILE A 55 -4.33 -20.16 -7.88
N TYR A 56 -4.45 -19.46 -8.99
CA TYR A 56 -4.02 -19.89 -10.30
C TYR A 56 -2.74 -19.14 -10.69
N ARG A 57 -1.71 -19.87 -11.09
CA ARG A 57 -0.46 -19.28 -11.56
C ARG A 57 -0.37 -19.36 -13.06
N ILE A 58 -0.22 -18.19 -13.72
CA ILE A 58 -0.09 -18.09 -15.17
C ILE A 58 1.22 -17.39 -15.57
N SER A 59 1.65 -17.63 -16.82
CA SER A 59 2.86 -17.00 -17.36
C SER A 59 2.71 -15.48 -17.43
N GLN A 60 3.80 -14.76 -17.22
CA GLN A 60 3.82 -13.30 -17.43
C GLN A 60 3.63 -12.96 -18.92
N ILE A 61 3.02 -11.79 -19.21
CA ILE A 61 2.80 -11.32 -20.60
C ILE A 61 4.12 -11.25 -21.39
N ARG A 62 5.23 -10.87 -20.74
CA ARG A 62 6.57 -10.82 -21.37
C ARG A 62 7.12 -12.19 -21.75
N GLU A 63 6.61 -13.27 -21.17
CA GLU A 63 7.01 -14.65 -21.49
C GLU A 63 6.22 -15.22 -22.68
N GLY A 64 5.21 -14.47 -23.17
CA GLY A 64 4.39 -14.81 -24.32
C GLY A 64 2.93 -14.45 -24.12
N LEU A 65 2.48 -13.44 -24.83
CA LEU A 65 1.09 -12.93 -24.74
C LEU A 65 0.05 -14.02 -25.05
N GLN A 66 0.31 -14.86 -26.07
CA GLN A 66 -0.62 -15.92 -26.45
C GLN A 66 -0.73 -17.00 -25.38
N LYS A 67 0.42 -17.40 -24.78
CA LYS A 67 0.46 -18.37 -23.68
C LYS A 67 -0.31 -17.85 -22.48
N HIS A 68 -0.06 -16.60 -22.06
CA HIS A 68 -0.77 -15.92 -20.99
C HIS A 68 -2.29 -15.93 -21.23
N ASN A 69 -2.71 -15.47 -22.41
CA ASN A 69 -4.13 -15.40 -22.79
C ASN A 69 -4.81 -16.78 -22.78
N ASN A 70 -4.14 -17.82 -23.28
CA ASN A 70 -4.69 -19.17 -23.32
C ASN A 70 -4.88 -19.76 -21.90
N GLN A 71 -3.90 -19.51 -21.00
CA GLN A 71 -4.01 -19.94 -19.62
C GLN A 71 -5.16 -19.23 -18.89
N LEU A 72 -5.27 -17.89 -19.03
CA LEU A 72 -6.39 -17.15 -18.44
C LEU A 72 -7.73 -17.58 -19.05
N LYS A 73 -7.80 -17.78 -20.39
CA LYS A 73 -9.00 -18.27 -21.06
C LYS A 73 -9.44 -19.61 -20.47
N LYS A 74 -8.51 -20.54 -20.26
CA LYS A 74 -8.82 -21.85 -19.66
C LYS A 74 -9.46 -21.69 -18.28
N ILE A 75 -8.88 -20.86 -17.41
CA ILE A 75 -9.44 -20.60 -16.06
C ILE A 75 -10.88 -20.10 -16.16
N LEU A 76 -11.14 -19.16 -17.10
CA LEU A 76 -12.46 -18.54 -17.27
C LEU A 76 -13.49 -19.42 -17.97
N THR A 77 -13.06 -20.43 -18.75
CA THR A 77 -13.96 -21.42 -19.35
C THR A 77 -14.27 -22.56 -18.37
N ASP A 78 -13.30 -22.92 -17.53
CA ASP A 78 -13.49 -24.02 -16.55
C ASP A 78 -14.24 -23.55 -15.29
N ASN A 79 -14.36 -22.23 -15.09
CA ASN A 79 -15.02 -21.64 -13.92
C ASN A 79 -15.87 -20.43 -14.31
N HIS A 80 -17.01 -20.29 -13.66
CA HIS A 80 -17.85 -19.10 -13.80
C HIS A 80 -17.44 -18.03 -12.81
N TYR A 81 -17.22 -16.78 -13.30
CA TYR A 81 -16.95 -15.60 -12.47
C TYR A 81 -17.92 -14.48 -12.84
N ASP A 82 -18.53 -13.87 -11.84
CA ASP A 82 -19.42 -12.72 -11.99
C ASP A 82 -18.62 -11.44 -12.27
N ILE A 83 -17.44 -11.33 -11.62
CA ILE A 83 -16.55 -10.17 -11.72
C ILE A 83 -15.12 -10.65 -11.95
N ILE A 84 -14.40 -9.92 -12.81
CA ILE A 84 -12.93 -9.89 -12.82
C ILE A 84 -12.49 -8.53 -12.31
N HIS A 85 -11.59 -8.53 -11.33
CA HIS A 85 -10.98 -7.34 -10.75
C HIS A 85 -9.46 -7.38 -10.98
N ASP A 86 -8.98 -6.55 -11.90
CA ASP A 86 -7.58 -6.54 -12.32
C ASP A 86 -6.83 -5.35 -11.74
N HIS A 87 -5.79 -5.62 -10.98
CA HIS A 87 -4.98 -4.64 -10.23
C HIS A 87 -3.76 -4.13 -11.00
N SER A 88 -3.64 -4.44 -12.29
CA SER A 88 -2.49 -4.06 -13.11
C SER A 88 -2.59 -2.66 -13.77
N GLY A 89 -3.62 -1.88 -13.44
CA GLY A 89 -3.82 -0.52 -13.91
C GLY A 89 -3.98 -0.45 -15.44
N TYR A 90 -3.14 0.35 -16.11
CA TYR A 90 -3.22 0.50 -17.59
C TYR A 90 -2.91 -0.78 -18.35
N LYS A 91 -2.30 -1.79 -17.73
CA LYS A 91 -1.98 -3.08 -18.36
C LYS A 91 -3.17 -4.05 -18.35
N ALA A 92 -4.21 -3.78 -17.57
CA ALA A 92 -5.39 -4.64 -17.40
C ALA A 92 -6.09 -5.00 -18.71
N TRP A 93 -5.93 -4.20 -19.79
CA TRP A 93 -6.59 -4.45 -21.07
C TRP A 93 -6.38 -5.86 -21.62
N CYS A 94 -5.21 -6.46 -21.37
CA CYS A 94 -4.90 -7.82 -21.83
C CYS A 94 -5.88 -8.83 -21.21
N ASN A 95 -5.98 -8.82 -19.90
CA ASN A 95 -6.81 -9.73 -19.12
C ASN A 95 -8.30 -9.44 -19.36
N LEU A 96 -8.69 -8.18 -19.33
CA LEU A 96 -10.09 -7.76 -19.50
C LEU A 96 -10.61 -8.06 -20.92
N ARG A 97 -9.73 -8.03 -21.94
CA ARG A 97 -10.08 -8.47 -23.30
C ARG A 97 -10.39 -9.97 -23.34
N VAL A 98 -9.60 -10.80 -22.68
CA VAL A 98 -9.84 -12.25 -22.57
C VAL A 98 -11.14 -12.48 -21.82
N ALA A 99 -11.35 -11.81 -20.70
CA ALA A 99 -12.55 -11.89 -19.90
C ALA A 99 -13.83 -11.54 -20.70
N LYS A 100 -13.77 -10.45 -21.49
CA LYS A 100 -14.88 -10.07 -22.38
C LYS A 100 -15.20 -11.16 -23.39
N LYS A 101 -14.19 -11.81 -23.98
CA LYS A 101 -14.36 -12.91 -24.93
C LYS A 101 -14.93 -14.17 -24.29
N CYS A 102 -14.66 -14.38 -22.99
CA CYS A 102 -15.21 -15.49 -22.22
C CYS A 102 -16.58 -15.19 -21.60
N GLY A 103 -17.19 -14.04 -21.90
CA GLY A 103 -18.54 -13.70 -21.44
C GLY A 103 -18.62 -13.10 -20.04
N VAL A 104 -17.50 -12.78 -19.38
CA VAL A 104 -17.55 -12.10 -18.09
C VAL A 104 -18.07 -10.68 -18.26
N THR A 105 -19.22 -10.41 -17.65
CA THR A 105 -19.96 -9.16 -17.85
C THR A 105 -19.41 -8.00 -17.04
N ALA A 106 -18.90 -8.21 -15.82
CA ALA A 106 -18.32 -7.20 -14.96
C ALA A 106 -16.79 -7.29 -14.96
N ARG A 107 -16.13 -6.24 -15.41
CA ARG A 107 -14.67 -6.19 -15.61
C ARG A 107 -14.12 -4.88 -15.04
N ILE A 108 -13.41 -4.98 -13.92
CA ILE A 108 -12.88 -3.86 -13.17
C ILE A 108 -11.39 -3.68 -13.50
N ALA A 109 -10.99 -2.48 -13.86
CA ALA A 109 -9.59 -2.06 -13.94
C ALA A 109 -9.26 -1.17 -12.74
N HIS A 110 -8.29 -1.56 -11.91
CA HIS A 110 -7.92 -0.86 -10.68
C HIS A 110 -6.50 -0.29 -10.75
N SER A 111 -6.37 0.99 -10.41
CA SER A 111 -5.08 1.69 -10.28
C SER A 111 -4.70 1.88 -8.81
N HIS A 112 -3.52 1.34 -8.44
CA HIS A 112 -2.93 1.51 -7.10
C HIS A 112 -1.84 2.58 -7.04
N GLN A 113 -1.64 3.33 -8.14
CA GLN A 113 -0.56 4.31 -8.26
C GLN A 113 -1.12 5.69 -8.62
N ALA A 114 -0.65 6.73 -7.91
CA ALA A 114 -1.03 8.11 -8.16
C ALA A 114 0.00 8.85 -9.05
N PHE A 115 1.29 8.56 -8.88
CA PHE A 115 2.38 9.15 -9.65
C PHE A 115 3.56 8.19 -9.65
N MET A 116 4.23 8.05 -10.79
CA MET A 116 5.48 7.30 -10.87
C MET A 116 6.53 8.17 -11.53
N ALA A 117 7.77 8.07 -11.07
CA ALA A 117 8.92 8.42 -11.88
C ALA A 117 8.97 7.43 -13.06
N GLU A 118 8.15 7.69 -14.08
CA GLU A 118 8.04 6.84 -15.26
C GLU A 118 9.24 7.06 -16.17
N THR A 119 9.83 5.97 -16.66
CA THR A 119 10.68 6.06 -17.84
C THR A 119 9.83 6.52 -19.04
N THR A 120 10.46 7.12 -20.04
CA THR A 120 9.77 7.52 -21.29
C THR A 120 8.97 6.37 -21.89
N LYS A 121 9.53 5.15 -21.86
CA LYS A 121 8.86 3.94 -22.34
C LYS A 121 7.59 3.62 -21.53
N GLN A 122 7.65 3.70 -20.20
CA GLN A 122 6.48 3.46 -19.33
C GLN A 122 5.39 4.49 -19.55
N LYS A 123 5.75 5.77 -19.73
CA LYS A 123 4.81 6.86 -20.04
C LYS A 123 4.09 6.63 -21.37
N ILE A 124 4.83 6.28 -22.42
CA ILE A 124 4.24 5.96 -23.73
C ILE A 124 3.29 4.75 -23.60
N MET A 125 3.73 3.68 -22.95
CA MET A 125 2.91 2.49 -22.74
C MET A 125 1.61 2.83 -21.99
N ARG A 126 1.67 3.65 -20.94
CA ARG A 126 0.47 4.08 -20.22
C ARG A 126 -0.46 4.90 -21.10
N ILE A 127 0.06 5.89 -21.81
CA ILE A 127 -0.75 6.75 -22.70
C ILE A 127 -1.48 5.91 -23.76
N LEU A 128 -0.80 4.94 -24.38
CA LEU A 128 -1.39 4.09 -25.41
C LEU A 128 -2.35 3.03 -24.84
N SER A 129 -2.03 2.46 -23.68
CA SER A 129 -2.81 1.33 -23.13
C SER A 129 -4.01 1.78 -22.30
N THR A 130 -4.00 2.96 -21.68
CA THR A 130 -5.12 3.44 -20.86
C THR A 130 -6.45 3.54 -21.64
N PRO A 131 -6.50 4.11 -22.87
CA PRO A 131 -7.74 4.11 -23.66
C PRO A 131 -8.25 2.69 -23.97
N ILE A 132 -7.33 1.77 -24.27
CA ILE A 132 -7.66 0.38 -24.55
C ILE A 132 -8.23 -0.30 -23.30
N THR A 133 -7.60 -0.07 -22.14
CA THR A 133 -8.11 -0.59 -20.86
C THR A 133 -9.52 -0.10 -20.57
N LYS A 134 -9.81 1.18 -20.82
CA LYS A 134 -11.18 1.74 -20.68
C LYS A 134 -12.21 1.08 -21.60
N ILE A 135 -11.83 0.67 -22.82
CA ILE A 135 -12.72 -0.03 -23.78
C ILE A 135 -13.10 -1.43 -23.26
N TYR A 136 -12.17 -2.12 -22.60
CA TYR A 136 -12.41 -3.48 -22.10
C TYR A 136 -12.93 -3.53 -20.67
N SER A 137 -12.74 -2.48 -19.87
CA SER A 137 -13.33 -2.37 -18.54
C SER A 137 -14.80 -1.96 -18.60
N THR A 138 -15.56 -2.35 -17.59
CA THR A 138 -16.93 -1.88 -17.35
C THR A 138 -16.97 -0.93 -16.16
N GLU A 139 -16.00 -1.04 -15.27
CA GLU A 139 -15.83 -0.21 -14.09
C GLU A 139 -14.36 0.21 -13.97
N LEU A 140 -14.13 1.42 -13.46
CA LEU A 140 -12.81 1.96 -13.18
C LEU A 140 -12.65 2.19 -11.69
N PHE A 141 -11.60 1.63 -11.11
CA PHE A 141 -11.27 1.78 -9.68
C PHE A 141 -9.93 2.46 -9.51
N ALA A 142 -9.75 3.14 -8.37
CA ALA A 142 -8.48 3.71 -7.95
C ALA A 142 -8.36 3.72 -6.42
N CYS A 143 -7.15 3.67 -5.88
CA CYS A 143 -6.90 3.71 -4.44
C CYS A 143 -7.08 5.11 -3.82
N GLY A 144 -7.12 6.17 -4.63
CA GLY A 144 -7.26 7.56 -4.20
C GLY A 144 -7.57 8.50 -5.35
N ASN A 145 -7.88 9.76 -5.03
CA ASN A 145 -8.27 10.77 -6.02
C ASN A 145 -7.12 11.07 -7.01
N ASP A 146 -5.90 11.18 -6.51
CA ASP A 146 -4.73 11.44 -7.36
C ASP A 146 -4.46 10.25 -8.29
N ALA A 147 -4.60 9.01 -7.81
CA ALA A 147 -4.49 7.81 -8.63
C ALA A 147 -5.58 7.76 -9.71
N ALA A 148 -6.81 8.17 -9.38
CA ALA A 148 -7.93 8.24 -10.31
C ALA A 148 -7.68 9.25 -11.43
N LYS A 149 -7.26 10.46 -11.08
CA LYS A 149 -6.96 11.53 -12.05
C LYS A 149 -5.77 11.15 -12.94
N TRP A 150 -4.70 10.65 -12.34
CA TRP A 150 -3.48 10.29 -13.07
C TRP A 150 -3.70 9.14 -14.06
N MET A 151 -4.41 8.09 -13.64
CA MET A 151 -4.63 6.90 -14.47
C MET A 151 -5.80 7.07 -15.43
N TRP A 152 -6.93 7.53 -14.92
CA TRP A 152 -8.19 7.53 -15.69
C TRP A 152 -8.53 8.89 -16.29
N GLY A 153 -7.81 9.95 -15.88
CA GLY A 153 -7.98 11.34 -16.32
C GLY A 153 -9.06 12.08 -15.54
N GLU A 154 -8.87 13.40 -15.43
CA GLU A 154 -9.75 14.28 -14.65
C GLU A 154 -11.21 14.22 -15.09
N LYS A 155 -11.48 14.13 -16.40
CA LYS A 155 -12.86 14.02 -16.91
C LYS A 155 -13.58 12.77 -16.39
N ALA A 156 -12.90 11.63 -16.32
CA ALA A 156 -13.50 10.40 -15.79
C ALA A 156 -13.74 10.50 -14.27
N PHE A 157 -12.79 11.09 -13.55
CA PHE A 157 -12.90 11.32 -12.12
C PHE A 157 -14.02 12.32 -11.78
N ASN A 158 -14.04 13.50 -12.40
CA ASN A 158 -15.03 14.56 -12.12
C ASN A 158 -16.45 14.14 -12.50
N ASN A 159 -16.62 13.23 -13.47
CA ASN A 159 -17.93 12.69 -13.85
C ASN A 159 -18.36 11.49 -12.98
N GLY A 160 -17.68 11.18 -11.87
CA GLY A 160 -18.02 10.08 -10.96
C GLY A 160 -17.90 8.67 -11.59
N LYS A 161 -17.10 8.53 -12.67
CA LYS A 161 -16.91 7.24 -13.36
C LYS A 161 -15.86 6.35 -12.71
N VAL A 162 -15.15 6.86 -11.69
CA VAL A 162 -14.10 6.12 -10.98
C VAL A 162 -14.54 5.89 -9.54
N TYR A 163 -14.63 4.65 -9.14
CA TYR A 163 -14.85 4.30 -7.75
C TYR A 163 -13.52 4.35 -6.97
N ILE A 164 -13.51 5.04 -5.83
CA ILE A 164 -12.32 5.12 -4.97
C ILE A 164 -12.42 4.03 -3.91
N MET A 165 -11.66 2.94 -4.12
CA MET A 165 -11.46 1.90 -3.15
C MET A 165 -10.35 2.31 -2.19
N LYS A 166 -10.70 2.64 -0.95
CA LYS A 166 -9.74 3.16 0.03
C LYS A 166 -8.75 2.09 0.50
N ASN A 167 -7.52 2.51 0.79
CA ASN A 167 -6.52 1.68 1.45
C ASN A 167 -6.85 1.60 2.95
N ALA A 168 -7.90 0.85 3.28
CA ALA A 168 -8.38 0.68 4.66
C ALA A 168 -7.59 -0.40 5.41
N ILE A 169 -7.54 -0.26 6.72
CA ILE A 169 -6.80 -1.15 7.63
C ILE A 169 -7.68 -1.66 8.76
N GLN A 170 -7.22 -2.71 9.44
CA GLN A 170 -7.79 -3.14 10.73
C GLN A 170 -7.40 -2.13 11.81
N ALA A 171 -8.19 -1.06 11.95
CA ALA A 171 -7.85 0.07 12.80
C ALA A 171 -7.54 -0.33 14.26
N GLU A 172 -8.26 -1.32 14.81
CA GLU A 172 -8.08 -1.78 16.18
C GLU A 172 -6.72 -2.41 16.46
N ARG A 173 -6.07 -3.04 15.44
CA ARG A 173 -4.74 -3.63 15.60
C ARG A 173 -3.68 -2.59 15.93
N PHE A 174 -3.89 -1.36 15.50
CA PHE A 174 -2.97 -0.25 15.67
C PHE A 174 -3.33 0.64 16.87
N ASN A 175 -4.32 0.28 17.69
CA ASN A 175 -4.60 1.00 18.92
C ASN A 175 -3.34 1.12 19.77
N PHE A 176 -3.09 2.32 20.29
CA PHE A 176 -2.00 2.54 21.22
C PHE A 176 -2.19 1.70 22.49
N SER A 177 -1.11 1.06 22.94
CA SER A 177 -1.05 0.32 24.20
C SER A 177 0.24 0.68 24.94
N PRO A 178 0.13 1.26 26.15
CA PRO A 178 1.28 1.51 27.01
C PRO A 178 2.09 0.24 27.31
N GLU A 179 1.41 -0.89 27.53
CA GLU A 179 2.03 -2.18 27.84
C GLU A 179 2.88 -2.69 26.66
N LYS A 180 2.36 -2.58 25.42
CA LYS A 180 3.13 -2.92 24.23
C LYS A 180 4.33 -1.99 24.05
N ARG A 181 4.13 -0.70 24.30
CA ARG A 181 5.19 0.30 24.23
C ARG A 181 6.32 -0.04 25.20
N GLU A 182 6.01 -0.29 26.47
CA GLU A 182 6.98 -0.64 27.48
C GLU A 182 7.72 -1.94 27.12
N ARG A 183 6.99 -3.00 26.77
CA ARG A 183 7.56 -4.28 26.38
C ARG A 183 8.57 -4.15 25.23
N ILE A 184 8.19 -3.49 24.12
CA ILE A 184 9.06 -3.32 22.95
C ILE A 184 10.27 -2.44 23.30
N ARG A 185 10.07 -1.39 24.09
CA ARG A 185 11.16 -0.51 24.49
C ARG A 185 12.17 -1.20 25.39
N CYS A 186 11.73 -2.08 26.27
CA CYS A 186 12.62 -2.93 27.07
C CYS A 186 13.35 -3.96 26.21
N GLU A 187 12.66 -4.65 25.30
CA GLU A 187 13.23 -5.67 24.41
C GLU A 187 14.40 -5.13 23.58
N TYR A 188 14.28 -3.88 23.09
CA TYR A 188 15.30 -3.25 22.25
C TYR A 188 16.24 -2.30 23.00
N ASN A 189 16.18 -2.25 24.34
CA ASN A 189 17.00 -1.37 25.20
C ASN A 189 16.87 0.13 24.86
N ILE A 190 15.64 0.56 24.53
CA ILE A 190 15.31 1.94 24.13
C ILE A 190 14.31 2.61 25.09
N ALA A 191 14.21 2.15 26.35
CA ALA A 191 13.24 2.63 27.34
C ALA A 191 13.27 4.17 27.50
N ASN A 192 14.46 4.74 27.63
CA ASN A 192 14.68 6.17 27.84
C ASN A 192 15.17 6.89 26.57
N LYS A 193 14.88 6.37 25.39
CA LYS A 193 15.30 6.95 24.12
C LYS A 193 14.16 7.69 23.43
N PHE A 194 14.51 8.68 22.64
CA PHE A 194 13.58 9.28 21.67
C PHE A 194 13.59 8.45 20.38
N VAL A 195 12.50 7.77 20.09
CA VAL A 195 12.43 6.76 19.04
C VAL A 195 11.76 7.33 17.79
N ILE A 196 12.53 7.46 16.72
CA ILE A 196 12.03 7.82 15.39
C ILE A 196 11.77 6.53 14.64
N GLY A 197 10.58 6.37 14.07
CA GLY A 197 10.21 5.18 13.28
C GLY A 197 10.11 5.44 11.79
N ASN A 198 10.45 4.43 11.00
CA ASN A 198 10.12 4.37 9.58
C ASN A 198 9.74 2.94 9.22
N VAL A 199 8.62 2.77 8.51
CA VAL A 199 8.14 1.47 8.03
C VAL A 199 8.00 1.58 6.52
N ALA A 200 8.98 1.07 5.78
CA ALA A 200 9.03 1.22 4.34
C ALA A 200 10.00 0.24 3.67
N ARG A 201 9.76 -0.05 2.37
CA ARG A 201 10.73 -0.76 1.54
C ARG A 201 11.96 0.12 1.30
N PHE A 202 13.15 -0.44 1.42
CA PHE A 202 14.40 0.26 1.09
C PHE A 202 14.54 0.43 -0.42
N SER A 203 13.93 1.49 -0.95
CA SER A 203 13.86 1.80 -2.37
C SER A 203 14.11 3.29 -2.63
N TYR A 204 14.40 3.64 -3.87
CA TYR A 204 14.56 5.04 -4.29
C TYR A 204 13.37 5.92 -3.88
N GLN A 205 12.15 5.40 -4.02
CA GLN A 205 10.91 6.09 -3.67
C GLN A 205 10.90 6.56 -2.22
N LYS A 206 11.31 5.70 -1.28
CA LYS A 206 11.21 5.92 0.18
C LYS A 206 12.32 6.77 0.76
N ASN A 207 13.42 6.98 0.00
CA ASN A 207 14.47 7.99 0.29
C ASN A 207 15.17 7.81 1.64
N HIS A 208 15.51 6.57 1.99
CA HIS A 208 16.20 6.27 3.25
C HIS A 208 17.54 6.97 3.38
N GLU A 209 18.27 7.20 2.27
CA GLU A 209 19.54 7.95 2.28
C GLU A 209 19.35 9.34 2.88
N PHE A 210 18.28 10.04 2.48
CA PHE A 210 17.95 11.35 3.02
C PHE A 210 17.51 11.27 4.49
N LEU A 211 16.77 10.20 4.87
CA LEU A 211 16.39 9.95 6.26
C LEU A 211 17.60 9.77 7.17
N ILE A 212 18.62 9.04 6.73
CA ILE A 212 19.86 8.88 7.51
C ILE A 212 20.59 10.21 7.67
N ASN A 213 20.65 11.06 6.63
CA ASN A 213 21.22 12.40 6.73
C ASN A 213 20.43 13.31 7.69
N ILE A 214 19.08 13.21 7.70
CA ILE A 214 18.24 13.89 8.69
C ILE A 214 18.58 13.38 10.09
N PHE A 215 18.65 12.06 10.28
CA PHE A 215 18.92 11.46 11.57
C PHE A 215 20.29 11.85 12.11
N ALA A 216 21.31 12.00 11.28
CA ALA A 216 22.62 12.53 11.67
C ALA A 216 22.51 13.95 12.28
N GLN A 217 21.59 14.79 11.79
CA GLN A 217 21.34 16.11 12.39
C GLN A 217 20.49 15.99 13.66
N VAL A 218 19.52 15.07 13.71
CA VAL A 218 18.77 14.80 14.95
C VAL A 218 19.71 14.41 16.09
N LYS A 219 20.69 13.54 15.83
CA LYS A 219 21.68 13.12 16.85
C LYS A 219 22.50 14.26 17.45
N LYS A 220 22.70 15.37 16.71
CA LYS A 220 23.35 16.60 17.22
C LYS A 220 22.45 17.40 18.15
N ILE A 221 21.12 17.32 17.96
CA ILE A 221 20.11 18.00 18.79
C ILE A 221 19.73 17.14 19.99
N ARG A 222 19.54 15.83 19.75
CA ARG A 222 19.09 14.83 20.72
C ARG A 222 20.03 13.63 20.75
N THR A 223 20.96 13.61 21.67
CA THR A 223 21.92 12.50 21.83
C THR A 223 21.25 11.18 22.22
N ASP A 224 20.06 11.25 22.81
CA ASP A 224 19.22 10.11 23.20
C ASP A 224 18.41 9.51 22.02
N ALA A 225 18.42 10.12 20.82
CA ALA A 225 17.63 9.65 19.70
C ALA A 225 18.09 8.30 19.15
N VAL A 226 17.12 7.46 18.76
CA VAL A 226 17.30 6.18 18.06
C VAL A 226 16.38 6.17 16.82
N LEU A 227 16.88 5.62 15.71
CA LEU A 227 16.11 5.42 14.50
C LEU A 227 15.78 3.94 14.31
N MET A 228 14.50 3.59 14.26
CA MET A 228 14.00 2.24 14.01
C MET A 228 13.52 2.11 12.57
N LEU A 229 14.17 1.26 11.77
CA LEU A 229 13.89 1.03 10.36
C LEU A 229 13.28 -0.35 10.15
N ILE A 230 12.04 -0.41 9.65
CA ILE A 230 11.29 -1.64 9.44
C ILE A 230 11.04 -1.82 7.94
N GLY A 231 11.51 -2.94 7.39
CA GLY A 231 11.37 -3.30 5.99
C GLY A 231 12.66 -3.89 5.42
N ARG A 232 12.62 -4.16 4.11
CA ARG A 232 13.77 -4.59 3.30
C ARG A 232 13.66 -3.97 1.91
N GLY A 233 14.72 -4.03 1.13
CA GLY A 233 14.72 -3.59 -0.27
C GLY A 233 16.11 -3.50 -0.87
N GLU A 234 16.14 -3.12 -2.14
CA GLU A 234 17.34 -3.08 -2.98
C GLU A 234 18.41 -2.09 -2.50
N LEU A 235 18.06 -1.09 -1.68
CA LEU A 235 18.99 -0.09 -1.15
C LEU A 235 19.39 -0.35 0.31
N GLU A 236 19.02 -1.48 0.90
CA GLU A 236 19.31 -1.76 2.32
C GLU A 236 20.81 -1.71 2.63
N ASP A 237 21.64 -2.36 1.80
CA ASP A 237 23.09 -2.39 2.01
C ASP A 237 23.73 -1.02 1.84
N THR A 238 23.26 -0.23 0.87
CA THR A 238 23.70 1.17 0.69
C THR A 238 23.39 2.01 1.93
N VAL A 239 22.20 1.86 2.51
CA VAL A 239 21.79 2.60 3.70
C VAL A 239 22.60 2.15 4.92
N LYS A 240 22.88 0.84 5.08
CA LYS A 240 23.75 0.32 6.15
C LYS A 240 25.17 0.90 6.05
N ALA A 241 25.75 0.93 4.85
CA ALA A 241 27.07 1.52 4.62
C ALA A 241 27.10 3.03 4.98
N GLN A 242 26.03 3.76 4.66
CA GLN A 242 25.90 5.17 5.03
C GLN A 242 25.82 5.37 6.54
N VAL A 243 25.09 4.52 7.25
CA VAL A 243 24.99 4.52 8.72
C VAL A 243 26.38 4.32 9.36
N GLU A 244 27.17 3.36 8.86
CA GLU A 244 28.55 3.12 9.33
C GLU A 244 29.44 4.34 9.05
N THR A 245 29.40 4.89 7.85
CA THR A 245 30.21 6.05 7.46
C THR A 245 29.95 7.28 8.33
N LEU A 246 28.68 7.46 8.77
CA LEU A 246 28.28 8.57 9.64
C LEU A 246 28.43 8.28 11.13
N GLY A 247 28.95 7.11 11.52
CA GLY A 247 29.14 6.71 12.92
C GLY A 247 27.84 6.56 13.71
N LEU A 248 26.75 6.15 13.04
CA LEU A 248 25.41 6.08 13.63
C LEU A 248 24.97 4.66 14.02
N ARG A 249 25.85 3.65 13.88
CA ARG A 249 25.53 2.23 14.06
C ARG A 249 24.79 1.93 15.36
N ASP A 250 25.24 2.47 16.48
CA ASP A 250 24.66 2.19 17.81
C ASP A 250 23.32 2.91 18.04
N SER A 251 22.88 3.71 17.08
CA SER A 251 21.65 4.51 17.17
C SER A 251 20.62 4.17 16.07
N VAL A 252 20.94 3.23 15.18
CA VAL A 252 20.03 2.80 14.10
C VAL A 252 19.74 1.30 14.25
N ILE A 253 18.46 0.95 14.36
CA ILE A 253 17.99 -0.42 14.51
C ILE A 253 17.34 -0.86 13.20
N PHE A 254 17.96 -1.82 12.51
CA PHE A 254 17.41 -2.46 11.32
C PHE A 254 16.58 -3.68 11.72
N MET A 255 15.26 -3.61 11.57
CA MET A 255 14.31 -4.64 12.01
C MET A 255 14.03 -5.72 10.97
N GLY A 256 14.41 -5.49 9.70
CA GLY A 256 13.99 -6.34 8.59
C GLY A 256 12.48 -6.31 8.35
N VAL A 257 11.95 -7.34 7.69
CA VAL A 257 10.50 -7.52 7.48
C VAL A 257 9.87 -8.05 8.76
N ARG A 258 8.79 -7.40 9.22
CA ARG A 258 8.10 -7.73 10.48
C ARG A 258 6.61 -7.93 10.25
N ASN A 259 6.02 -8.87 10.99
CA ASN A 259 4.57 -9.11 11.01
C ASN A 259 3.88 -8.41 12.20
N ASP A 260 4.66 -7.95 13.17
CA ASP A 260 4.24 -7.28 14.40
C ASP A 260 4.41 -5.75 14.34
N VAL A 261 4.37 -5.17 13.13
CA VAL A 261 4.41 -3.71 12.92
C VAL A 261 3.44 -2.96 13.84
N PRO A 262 2.17 -3.43 14.06
CA PRO A 262 1.26 -2.78 15.00
C PRO A 262 1.80 -2.67 16.43
N ASP A 263 2.63 -3.62 16.89
CA ASP A 263 3.25 -3.57 18.19
C ASP A 263 4.45 -2.62 18.20
N LEU A 264 5.29 -2.69 17.16
CA LEU A 264 6.50 -1.86 17.02
C LEU A 264 6.19 -0.36 16.94
N VAL A 265 5.09 0.03 16.30
CA VAL A 265 4.65 1.43 16.19
C VAL A 265 4.37 2.05 17.58
N ASN A 266 3.97 1.24 18.57
CA ASN A 266 3.76 1.73 19.93
C ASN A 266 5.07 2.23 20.58
N ALA A 267 6.23 1.68 20.22
CA ALA A 267 7.51 2.09 20.77
C ALA A 267 8.00 3.45 20.27
N MET A 268 7.47 3.93 19.15
CA MET A 268 7.91 5.15 18.48
C MET A 268 7.36 6.42 19.16
N ASP A 269 8.10 7.51 19.08
CA ASP A 269 7.69 8.86 19.51
C ASP A 269 7.24 9.73 18.34
N VAL A 270 7.88 9.52 17.17
CA VAL A 270 7.55 10.20 15.91
C VAL A 270 7.83 9.29 14.74
N PHE A 271 7.00 9.39 13.71
CA PHE A 271 7.21 8.71 12.42
C PHE A 271 7.82 9.68 11.41
N ALA A 272 8.81 9.25 10.65
CA ALA A 272 9.45 10.07 9.62
C ALA A 272 9.31 9.42 8.23
N LEU A 273 8.74 10.14 7.24
CA LEU A 273 8.54 9.62 5.88
C LEU A 273 8.99 10.66 4.83
N PRO A 274 10.28 10.75 4.51
CA PRO A 274 10.79 11.68 3.51
C PRO A 274 10.71 11.11 2.08
N SER A 275 9.63 10.43 1.74
CA SER A 275 9.42 9.80 0.44
C SER A 275 9.48 10.83 -0.70
N ARG A 276 10.08 10.44 -1.82
CA ARG A 276 10.16 11.28 -3.03
C ARG A 276 8.79 11.43 -3.70
N PHE A 277 7.97 10.41 -3.61
CA PHE A 277 6.59 10.37 -4.09
C PHE A 277 5.84 9.21 -3.43
N GLU A 278 4.53 9.38 -3.23
CA GLU A 278 3.63 8.31 -2.79
C GLU A 278 2.28 8.44 -3.50
N GLY A 279 1.63 7.30 -3.68
CA GLY A 279 0.20 7.27 -3.97
C GLY A 279 -0.61 7.57 -2.71
N LEU A 280 -1.14 6.52 -2.09
CA LEU A 280 -1.77 6.61 -0.77
C LEU A 280 -1.08 5.60 0.14
N PRO A 281 -0.06 6.01 0.93
CA PRO A 281 0.72 5.09 1.73
C PRO A 281 -0.11 4.54 2.89
N VAL A 282 -0.34 3.21 2.88
CA VAL A 282 -1.09 2.49 3.93
C VAL A 282 -0.48 2.77 5.30
N THR A 283 0.85 2.82 5.38
CA THR A 283 1.57 3.09 6.63
C THR A 283 1.12 4.37 7.33
N LEU A 284 0.79 5.45 6.57
CA LEU A 284 0.28 6.68 7.19
C LEU A 284 -1.15 6.54 7.73
N VAL A 285 -1.94 5.62 7.20
CA VAL A 285 -3.24 5.26 7.80
C VAL A 285 -3.00 4.51 9.12
N GLU A 286 -2.03 3.58 9.13
CA GLU A 286 -1.63 2.81 10.31
C GLU A 286 -1.11 3.71 11.43
N ILE A 287 -0.27 4.69 11.09
CA ILE A 287 0.28 5.67 12.03
C ILE A 287 -0.83 6.52 12.67
N GLN A 288 -1.82 6.95 11.90
CA GLN A 288 -2.97 7.69 12.43
C GLN A 288 -3.86 6.82 13.33
N ALA A 289 -4.00 5.53 13.03
CA ALA A 289 -4.72 4.59 13.89
C ALA A 289 -4.02 4.41 15.25
N ASN A 290 -2.69 4.58 15.30
CA ASN A 290 -1.93 4.56 16.55
C ASN A 290 -1.89 5.92 17.27
N GLY A 291 -2.33 7.00 16.63
CA GLY A 291 -2.18 8.37 17.14
C GLY A 291 -0.72 8.83 17.20
N LEU A 292 0.17 8.21 16.43
CA LEU A 292 1.56 8.59 16.36
C LEU A 292 1.75 9.84 15.47
N PRO A 293 2.40 10.92 15.95
CA PRO A 293 2.70 12.08 15.12
C PRO A 293 3.73 11.75 14.05
N ALA A 294 3.71 12.50 12.94
CA ALA A 294 4.60 12.24 11.83
C ALA A 294 5.15 13.50 11.15
N VAL A 295 6.39 13.40 10.68
CA VAL A 295 7.03 14.38 9.80
C VAL A 295 7.19 13.76 8.41
N ILE A 296 6.57 14.38 7.41
CA ILE A 296 6.28 13.76 6.11
C ILE A 296 6.70 14.70 4.99
N SER A 297 7.16 14.15 3.88
CA SER A 297 7.42 14.92 2.66
C SER A 297 6.13 15.53 2.08
N GLU A 298 6.17 16.77 1.62
CA GLU A 298 5.05 17.41 0.88
C GLU A 298 4.71 16.70 -0.43
N ASN A 299 5.60 15.86 -0.95
CA ASN A 299 5.35 15.04 -2.14
C ASN A 299 4.44 13.82 -1.86
N VAL A 300 4.05 13.63 -0.61
CA VAL A 300 3.08 12.61 -0.20
C VAL A 300 1.68 13.23 -0.20
N THR A 301 0.71 12.55 -0.79
CA THR A 301 -0.67 13.04 -0.81
C THR A 301 -1.23 13.28 0.60
N LYS A 302 -1.96 14.38 0.75
CA LYS A 302 -2.65 14.72 2.00
C LYS A 302 -4.08 14.13 2.07
N GLU A 303 -4.48 13.39 1.05
CA GLU A 303 -5.86 12.87 0.90
C GLU A 303 -6.35 12.05 2.11
N MET A 304 -5.45 11.25 2.72
CA MET A 304 -5.78 10.41 3.88
C MET A 304 -5.54 11.09 5.23
N THR A 305 -5.10 12.36 5.24
CA THR A 305 -4.71 13.02 6.48
C THR A 305 -5.93 13.44 7.30
N ILE A 306 -6.10 12.82 8.46
CA ILE A 306 -7.10 13.14 9.47
C ILE A 306 -6.41 13.78 10.70
N SER A 307 -5.18 13.32 10.98
CA SER A 307 -4.38 13.81 12.11
C SER A 307 -3.94 15.27 11.91
N LYS A 308 -4.04 16.05 12.98
CA LYS A 308 -3.46 17.39 13.07
C LYS A 308 -1.97 17.36 13.45
N ASP A 309 -1.47 16.21 13.89
CA ASP A 309 -0.10 16.00 14.34
C ASP A 309 0.83 15.54 13.19
N PHE A 310 0.39 15.73 11.95
CA PHE A 310 1.19 15.51 10.75
C PHE A 310 1.80 16.81 10.26
N THR A 311 3.12 16.88 10.23
CA THR A 311 3.89 18.01 9.70
C THR A 311 4.42 17.67 8.33
N PHE A 312 4.07 18.47 7.31
CA PHE A 312 4.54 18.28 5.94
C PHE A 312 5.68 19.23 5.63
N ILE A 313 6.81 18.72 5.14
CA ILE A 313 8.03 19.48 4.85
C ILE A 313 8.50 19.19 3.42
N PRO A 314 8.86 20.23 2.62
CA PRO A 314 9.47 20.04 1.31
C PRO A 314 10.80 19.27 1.41
N LEU A 315 11.07 18.38 0.45
CA LEU A 315 12.37 17.71 0.33
C LEU A 315 13.50 18.67 -0.03
N THR A 316 13.19 19.88 -0.51
CA THR A 316 14.16 20.97 -0.78
C THR A 316 14.65 21.67 0.47
N GLN A 317 13.97 21.48 1.60
CA GLN A 317 14.44 21.99 2.89
C GLN A 317 15.67 21.22 3.38
N SER A 318 16.51 21.90 4.17
CA SER A 318 17.72 21.31 4.71
C SER A 318 17.42 20.14 5.66
N THR A 319 18.35 19.19 5.78
CA THR A 319 18.27 18.10 6.76
C THR A 319 18.17 18.63 8.20
N LEU A 320 18.71 19.82 8.48
CA LEU A 320 18.58 20.47 9.78
C LEU A 320 17.14 20.94 10.04
N ALA A 321 16.43 21.46 9.02
CA ALA A 321 15.03 21.86 9.19
C ALA A 321 14.14 20.65 9.51
N TRP A 322 14.34 19.53 8.80
CA TRP A 322 13.69 18.26 9.10
C TRP A 322 14.01 17.75 10.52
N ALA A 323 15.30 17.81 10.90
CA ALA A 323 15.75 17.37 12.21
C ALA A 323 15.13 18.17 13.37
N LYS A 324 15.01 19.50 13.21
CA LYS A 324 14.30 20.34 14.18
C LYS A 324 12.84 19.95 14.31
N ALA A 325 12.12 19.85 13.20
CA ALA A 325 10.71 19.44 13.21
C ALA A 325 10.50 18.07 13.90
N ILE A 326 11.37 17.10 13.61
CA ILE A 326 11.32 15.78 14.27
C ILE A 326 11.61 15.88 15.76
N SER A 327 12.65 16.65 16.15
CA SER A 327 13.08 16.75 17.54
C SER A 327 12.11 17.51 18.43
N GLU A 328 11.34 18.42 17.86
CA GLU A 328 10.31 19.24 18.55
C GLU A 328 8.96 18.51 18.65
N THR A 329 8.77 17.44 17.85
CA THR A 329 7.54 16.66 17.87
C THR A 329 7.37 15.95 19.21
N GLN A 330 6.18 16.07 19.78
CA GLN A 330 5.78 15.37 21.00
C GLN A 330 4.63 14.44 20.71
N ARG A 331 4.70 13.22 21.24
CA ARG A 331 3.60 12.29 21.22
C ARG A 331 2.58 12.71 22.28
N ASN A 332 1.44 13.18 21.83
CA ASN A 332 0.29 13.51 22.67
C ASN A 332 -0.50 12.24 23.03
N GLU A 333 -1.66 12.39 23.70
CA GLU A 333 -2.54 11.26 23.98
C GLU A 333 -2.89 10.50 22.70
N SER A 334 -2.63 9.20 22.73
CA SER A 334 -2.75 8.32 21.59
C SER A 334 -4.21 7.97 21.35
N ARG A 335 -4.80 8.60 20.33
CA ARG A 335 -6.16 8.38 19.90
C ARG A 335 -6.19 7.71 18.54
N ASN A 336 -6.98 6.64 18.40
CA ASN A 336 -7.23 6.03 17.10
C ASN A 336 -8.16 6.93 16.26
N LEU A 337 -7.57 7.62 15.28
CA LEU A 337 -8.26 8.55 14.40
C LEU A 337 -8.93 7.86 13.20
N ILE A 338 -8.63 6.59 12.96
CA ILE A 338 -9.09 5.83 11.78
C ILE A 338 -10.39 5.07 12.07
N LYS A 339 -10.60 4.67 13.32
CA LYS A 339 -11.79 3.93 13.73
C LYS A 339 -13.07 4.66 13.32
N ASN A 340 -14.00 3.93 12.71
CA ASN A 340 -15.28 4.44 12.18
C ASN A 340 -15.14 5.45 11.02
N THR A 341 -14.00 5.51 10.35
CA THR A 341 -13.83 6.29 9.12
C THR A 341 -13.85 5.39 7.89
N ILE A 342 -13.78 5.99 6.70
CA ILE A 342 -13.66 5.28 5.41
C ILE A 342 -12.33 4.50 5.26
N TYR A 343 -11.39 4.70 6.17
CA TYR A 343 -10.12 3.95 6.26
C TYR A 343 -10.17 2.81 7.29
N ASP A 344 -11.29 2.68 8.02
CA ASP A 344 -11.58 1.51 8.85
C ASP A 344 -12.06 0.36 7.95
N LEU A 345 -11.36 -0.74 7.99
CA LEU A 345 -11.62 -1.89 7.12
C LEU A 345 -13.05 -2.44 7.27
N ASN A 346 -13.66 -2.33 8.44
CA ASN A 346 -15.04 -2.76 8.66
C ASN A 346 -16.03 -1.91 7.83
N ILE A 347 -15.83 -0.59 7.80
CA ILE A 347 -16.64 0.33 7.00
C ILE A 347 -16.37 0.11 5.51
N ALA A 348 -15.09 0.18 5.12
CA ALA A 348 -14.67 0.08 3.73
C ALA A 348 -15.05 -1.26 3.07
N THR A 349 -15.02 -2.36 3.83
CA THR A 349 -15.44 -3.68 3.32
C THR A 349 -16.93 -3.71 2.99
N ASN A 350 -17.78 -3.11 3.84
CA ASN A 350 -19.21 -3.04 3.59
C ASN A 350 -19.54 -2.18 2.36
N GLU A 351 -18.83 -1.07 2.17
CA GLU A 351 -18.95 -0.22 0.98
C GLU A 351 -18.54 -0.98 -0.29
N LEU A 352 -17.41 -1.68 -0.27
CA LEU A 352 -16.93 -2.46 -1.42
C LEU A 352 -17.88 -3.63 -1.74
N ARG A 353 -18.37 -4.34 -0.72
CA ARG A 353 -19.38 -5.39 -0.88
C ARG A 353 -20.63 -4.86 -1.60
N THR A 354 -21.16 -3.74 -1.14
CA THR A 354 -22.33 -3.07 -1.74
C THR A 354 -22.04 -2.66 -3.19
N LYS A 355 -20.82 -2.15 -3.46
CA LYS A 355 -20.39 -1.80 -4.83
C LYS A 355 -20.36 -3.02 -5.74
N TYR A 356 -19.78 -4.16 -5.30
CA TYR A 356 -19.76 -5.39 -6.10
C TYR A 356 -21.16 -5.91 -6.39
N LEU A 357 -22.06 -5.95 -5.41
CA LEU A 357 -23.46 -6.36 -5.59
C LEU A 357 -24.17 -5.46 -6.61
N THR A 358 -23.98 -4.14 -6.51
CA THR A 358 -24.56 -3.18 -7.47
C THR A 358 -24.06 -3.38 -8.89
N ILE A 359 -22.77 -3.71 -9.06
CA ILE A 359 -22.18 -3.98 -10.38
C ILE A 359 -22.82 -5.19 -11.04
N VAL A 360 -23.00 -6.29 -10.28
CA VAL A 360 -23.60 -7.52 -10.81
C VAL A 360 -25.08 -7.31 -11.14
N GLN A 361 -25.85 -6.65 -10.27
CA GLN A 361 -27.28 -6.37 -10.49
C GLN A 361 -27.55 -5.52 -11.74
N ARG A 362 -26.67 -4.54 -12.02
CA ARG A 362 -26.78 -3.70 -13.25
C ARG A 362 -26.53 -4.47 -14.55
N LYS A 363 -25.84 -5.62 -14.47
CA LYS A 363 -25.48 -6.43 -15.64
C LYS A 363 -26.45 -7.61 -15.87
N GLY A 364 -27.31 -7.91 -14.90
CA GLY A 364 -28.38 -8.90 -15.00
C GLY A 364 -29.70 -8.35 -15.59
N LYS A 365 -29.74 -7.03 -15.81
CA LYS A 365 -30.84 -6.34 -16.55
C LYS A 365 -30.34 -5.99 -17.96
#